data_80b713f4965bc8e5fbec5f3a4b3b714e
#
_entry.id   80b713f4965bc8e5fbec5f3a4b3b714e
#
_cell.length_a   1.000
_cell.length_b   1.000
_cell.length_c   1.000
_cell.angle_alpha   90.00
_cell.angle_beta   90.00
_cell.angle_gamma   90.00
#
_symmetry.space_group_name_H-M   'P 1'
#
loop_
_entity.id
_entity.type
_entity.pdbx_description
1 polymer ?
#
loop_
_entity_poly.entity_id
_entity_poly.type
_entity_poly.pdbx_seq_one_letter_code
_entity_poly.pdbx_strand_id
1 'polypeptide(L)'
;MVGVVSVIAESELKVLLMHTPDGIEFGIWGNTKRERPAPTLIVLATTIENTLNSAYYRHCGNQLAKRGYLCISINLPCHGDQRVDGEPEGLSGWSHRAARGSDFVAEFNNRLSKVLDHLVKQGISDPEKIAACGTSRGGFLALHAAIHDPRVKCVAGFAPVTDLSVLSEFKSTGECQLVREFNLINRAKDLAGRKVWIVIGDQDKRVGTDHAVQLAREISRESRKLKLPSRVTLLVLPEPRGHTIPDGADRMATDWILQEIGPDQ
;
A
#
# COMPACT_ATOMS: atom_id res chain seq x y z
N MET A 1 26.51 9.01 28.62
CA MET A 1 25.11 9.07 29.09
C MET A 1 24.28 8.19 28.16
N VAL A 2 23.84 7.04 28.64
CA VAL A 2 22.98 6.15 27.83
C VAL A 2 21.56 6.72 27.91
N GLY A 3 21.10 7.29 26.79
CA GLY A 3 19.74 7.81 26.72
C GLY A 3 18.73 6.67 26.88
N VAL A 4 17.90 6.74 27.91
CA VAL A 4 16.75 5.84 28.09
C VAL A 4 15.77 6.12 26.98
N VAL A 5 15.72 5.27 25.95
CA VAL A 5 14.66 5.28 24.95
C VAL A 5 13.41 4.77 25.65
N SER A 6 12.51 5.68 26.01
CA SER A 6 11.19 5.33 26.54
C SER A 6 10.42 4.58 25.44
N VAL A 7 10.26 3.27 25.61
CA VAL A 7 9.40 2.44 24.76
C VAL A 7 7.96 2.70 25.19
N ILE A 8 7.22 3.47 24.42
CA ILE A 8 5.76 3.63 24.63
C ILE A 8 5.11 2.28 24.33
N ALA A 9 4.28 1.79 25.25
CA ALA A 9 3.54 0.55 25.02
C ALA A 9 2.57 0.71 23.83
N GLU A 10 2.44 -0.33 23.01
CA GLU A 10 1.59 -0.32 21.79
C GLU A 10 0.12 0.04 22.09
N SER A 11 -0.36 -0.29 23.29
CA SER A 11 -1.70 0.05 23.81
C SER A 11 -1.95 1.54 24.01
N GLU A 12 -0.91 2.39 23.99
CA GLU A 12 -1.01 3.85 24.20
C GLU A 12 -1.06 4.62 22.88
N LEU A 13 -0.74 3.99 21.74
CA LEU A 13 -0.75 4.64 20.45
C LEU A 13 -2.17 4.66 19.86
N LYS A 14 -2.73 5.86 19.74
CA LYS A 14 -4.05 6.11 19.14
C LYS A 14 -3.89 6.60 17.71
N VAL A 15 -4.89 6.28 16.88
CA VAL A 15 -5.02 6.89 15.55
C VAL A 15 -5.43 8.35 15.72
N LEU A 16 -4.67 9.26 15.12
CA LEU A 16 -4.99 10.67 15.04
C LEU A 16 -5.56 10.96 13.64
N LEU A 17 -6.80 11.42 13.59
CA LEU A 17 -7.41 11.90 12.35
C LEU A 17 -7.01 13.36 12.13
N MET A 18 -6.58 13.66 10.92
CA MET A 18 -6.14 14.98 10.48
C MET A 18 -6.70 15.30 9.09
N HIS A 19 -6.62 16.56 8.70
CA HIS A 19 -7.02 17.03 7.38
C HIS A 19 -5.91 17.86 6.75
N THR A 20 -5.76 17.73 5.45
CA THR A 20 -4.97 18.69 4.66
C THR A 20 -5.72 20.04 4.57
N PRO A 21 -5.06 21.14 4.19
CA PRO A 21 -5.73 22.43 4.00
C PRO A 21 -6.88 22.42 3.00
N ASP A 22 -6.86 21.50 2.04
CA ASP A 22 -7.93 21.29 1.05
C ASP A 22 -8.94 20.20 1.47
N GLY A 23 -8.94 19.82 2.76
CA GLY A 23 -9.99 19.01 3.37
C GLY A 23 -9.84 17.50 3.20
N ILE A 24 -8.71 16.97 2.73
CA ILE A 24 -8.51 15.53 2.62
C ILE A 24 -8.22 14.95 4.01
N GLU A 25 -9.08 14.03 4.47
CA GLU A 25 -8.90 13.31 5.72
C GLU A 25 -7.81 12.25 5.59
N PHE A 26 -6.96 12.15 6.60
CA PHE A 26 -5.96 11.10 6.75
C PHE A 26 -5.74 10.74 8.21
N GLY A 27 -5.30 9.52 8.46
CA GLY A 27 -4.94 9.05 9.79
C GLY A 27 -3.44 8.95 9.96
N ILE A 28 -2.97 9.23 11.17
CA ILE A 28 -1.59 8.96 11.61
C ILE A 28 -1.64 8.01 12.81
N TRP A 29 -0.80 6.98 12.79
CA TRP A 29 -0.54 6.09 13.90
C TRP A 29 0.96 5.91 14.10
N GLY A 30 1.43 6.00 15.34
CA GLY A 30 2.84 5.92 15.67
C GLY A 30 3.26 6.98 16.71
N ASN A 31 4.54 7.05 17.02
CA ASN A 31 5.03 8.02 18.00
C ASN A 31 5.23 9.41 17.37
N THR A 32 4.20 10.24 17.43
CA THR A 32 4.21 11.61 16.90
C THR A 32 5.10 12.59 17.68
N LYS A 33 5.66 12.18 18.85
CA LYS A 33 6.53 13.02 19.70
C LYS A 33 8.03 12.84 19.39
N ARG A 34 8.40 11.95 18.46
CA ARG A 34 9.79 11.74 18.05
C ARG A 34 10.32 12.89 17.19
N GLU A 35 11.66 12.91 17.02
CA GLU A 35 12.34 13.83 16.11
C GLU A 35 11.75 13.76 14.70
N ARG A 36 11.65 14.89 14.05
CA ARG A 36 11.10 15.06 12.71
C ARG A 36 12.15 15.67 11.78
N PRO A 37 12.08 15.44 10.47
CA PRO A 37 11.07 14.61 9.78
C PRO A 37 11.26 13.11 10.04
N ALA A 38 10.15 12.37 10.17
CA ALA A 38 10.16 10.94 10.45
C ALA A 38 10.06 10.09 9.16
N PRO A 39 10.68 8.90 9.11
CA PRO A 39 10.36 7.93 8.08
C PRO A 39 8.89 7.56 8.14
N THR A 40 8.25 7.35 7.00
CA THR A 40 6.79 7.20 6.91
C THR A 40 6.43 5.93 6.15
N LEU A 41 5.47 5.17 6.69
CA LEU A 41 4.84 4.04 6.04
C LEU A 41 3.38 4.37 5.70
N ILE A 42 3.06 4.37 4.43
CA ILE A 42 1.67 4.39 3.94
C ILE A 42 1.10 2.98 4.11
N VAL A 43 0.00 2.84 4.85
CA VAL A 43 -0.67 1.54 5.08
C VAL A 43 -2.06 1.59 4.48
N LEU A 44 -2.39 0.65 3.60
CA LEU A 44 -3.64 0.65 2.85
C LEU A 44 -4.37 -0.70 2.98
N ALA A 45 -5.64 -0.65 3.40
CA ALA A 45 -6.52 -1.83 3.44
C ALA A 45 -7.98 -1.50 3.10
N THR A 46 -8.65 -0.61 3.86
CA THR A 46 -10.04 -0.21 3.67
C THR A 46 -10.27 1.24 4.11
N THR A 47 -10.87 1.48 5.28
CA THR A 47 -10.98 2.81 5.89
C THR A 47 -9.74 3.12 6.72
N ILE A 48 -9.50 4.39 7.03
CA ILE A 48 -8.44 4.83 7.93
C ILE A 48 -8.52 4.06 9.26
N GLU A 49 -9.70 4.04 9.87
CA GLU A 49 -9.91 3.42 11.18
C GLU A 49 -9.66 1.91 11.16
N ASN A 50 -10.27 1.19 10.21
CA ASN A 50 -10.08 -0.25 10.10
C ASN A 50 -8.62 -0.60 9.80
N THR A 51 -7.94 0.22 9.01
CA THR A 51 -6.54 0.00 8.63
C THR A 51 -5.61 0.24 9.81
N LEU A 52 -5.70 1.42 10.45
CA LEU A 52 -4.74 1.81 11.47
C LEU A 52 -5.07 1.30 12.88
N ASN A 53 -6.30 0.91 13.20
CA ASN A 53 -6.63 0.28 14.49
C ASN A 53 -6.40 -1.24 14.48
N SER A 54 -6.26 -1.88 13.31
CA SER A 54 -6.03 -3.32 13.22
C SER A 54 -4.54 -3.65 13.13
N ALA A 55 -4.03 -4.41 14.10
CA ALA A 55 -2.67 -4.94 14.04
C ALA A 55 -2.45 -5.82 12.79
N TYR A 56 -3.49 -6.53 12.35
CA TYR A 56 -3.48 -7.33 11.13
C TYR A 56 -3.22 -6.46 9.90
N TYR A 57 -3.93 -5.34 9.74
CA TYR A 57 -3.75 -4.47 8.57
C TYR A 57 -2.54 -3.55 8.63
N ARG A 58 -2.06 -3.21 9.83
CA ARG A 58 -0.81 -2.45 9.96
C ARG A 58 0.43 -3.25 9.54
N HIS A 59 0.37 -4.59 9.58
CA HIS A 59 1.46 -5.48 9.17
C HIS A 59 2.83 -5.08 9.72
N CYS A 60 3.79 -4.85 8.80
CA CYS A 60 5.13 -4.35 9.11
C CYS A 60 5.12 -3.00 9.85
N GLY A 61 4.06 -2.22 9.74
CA GLY A 61 3.89 -0.97 10.49
C GLY A 61 3.96 -1.15 12.00
N ASN A 62 3.47 -2.28 12.54
CA ASN A 62 3.57 -2.58 13.97
C ASN A 62 5.02 -2.59 14.48
N GLN A 63 5.95 -3.09 13.65
CA GLN A 63 7.36 -3.16 14.01
C GLN A 63 8.12 -1.89 13.61
N LEU A 64 7.78 -1.30 12.47
CA LEU A 64 8.40 -0.07 12.00
C LEU A 64 8.09 1.12 12.91
N ALA A 65 6.87 1.21 13.48
CA ALA A 65 6.53 2.25 14.45
C ALA A 65 7.42 2.22 15.69
N LYS A 66 7.84 1.03 16.15
CA LYS A 66 8.82 0.87 17.24
C LYS A 66 10.20 1.41 16.88
N ARG A 67 10.50 1.52 15.58
CA ARG A 67 11.75 2.06 15.01
C ARG A 67 11.62 3.51 14.55
N GLY A 68 10.52 4.18 14.88
CA GLY A 68 10.34 5.62 14.63
C GLY A 68 9.57 5.97 13.38
N TYR A 69 9.09 5.00 12.62
CA TYR A 69 8.22 5.27 11.48
C TYR A 69 6.85 5.77 11.94
N LEU A 70 6.29 6.68 11.19
CA LEU A 70 4.87 7.03 11.24
C LEU A 70 4.10 6.17 10.24
N CYS A 71 3.01 5.55 10.67
CA CYS A 71 2.07 4.89 9.77
C CYS A 71 0.97 5.88 9.40
N ILE A 72 0.73 6.09 8.12
CA ILE A 72 -0.35 6.94 7.62
C ILE A 72 -1.32 6.14 6.77
N SER A 73 -2.57 6.55 6.73
CA SER A 73 -3.59 5.98 5.85
C SER A 73 -4.58 7.03 5.39
N ILE A 74 -5.19 6.79 4.23
CA ILE A 74 -6.38 7.50 3.75
C ILE A 74 -7.47 6.49 3.42
N ASN A 75 -8.73 6.94 3.41
CA ASN A 75 -9.84 6.07 2.98
C ASN A 75 -9.68 5.67 1.51
N LEU A 76 -9.80 4.37 1.23
CA LEU A 76 -9.77 3.87 -0.14
C LEU A 76 -11.03 4.32 -0.91
N PRO A 77 -11.03 4.35 -2.24
CA PRO A 77 -12.23 4.63 -3.03
C PRO A 77 -13.39 3.75 -2.59
N CYS A 78 -14.58 4.32 -2.48
CA CYS A 78 -15.81 3.66 -2.03
C CYS A 78 -15.76 3.11 -0.58
N HIS A 79 -14.88 3.67 0.28
CA HIS A 79 -14.81 3.37 1.71
C HIS A 79 -14.81 4.68 2.52
N GLY A 80 -15.36 4.64 3.75
CA GLY A 80 -15.40 5.79 4.64
C GLY A 80 -16.02 7.02 3.98
N ASP A 81 -15.34 8.16 4.04
CA ASP A 81 -15.75 9.44 3.42
C ASP A 81 -15.73 9.41 1.87
N GLN A 82 -15.18 8.34 1.26
CA GLN A 82 -15.14 8.16 -0.19
C GLN A 82 -16.35 7.38 -0.74
N ARG A 83 -17.32 7.11 0.12
CA ARG A 83 -18.61 6.55 -0.28
C ARG A 83 -19.47 7.67 -0.88
N VAL A 84 -20.21 7.33 -1.91
CA VAL A 84 -21.19 8.20 -2.55
C VAL A 84 -22.57 7.54 -2.42
N ASP A 85 -23.55 8.31 -2.01
CA ASP A 85 -24.92 7.80 -1.87
C ASP A 85 -25.44 7.25 -3.20
N GLY A 86 -26.04 6.05 -3.16
CA GLY A 86 -26.51 5.37 -4.35
C GLY A 86 -25.45 4.56 -5.11
N GLU A 87 -24.17 4.62 -4.72
CA GLU A 87 -23.13 3.74 -5.25
C GLU A 87 -22.89 2.52 -4.33
N PRO A 88 -22.55 1.35 -4.88
CA PRO A 88 -22.08 0.22 -4.09
C PRO A 88 -20.79 0.55 -3.34
N GLU A 89 -20.55 -0.13 -2.23
CA GLU A 89 -19.33 0.04 -1.44
C GLU A 89 -18.20 -0.89 -1.89
N GLY A 90 -16.99 -0.54 -1.50
CA GLY A 90 -15.80 -1.39 -1.67
C GLY A 90 -15.51 -1.75 -3.13
N LEU A 91 -15.16 -3.01 -3.38
CA LEU A 91 -14.80 -3.48 -4.72
C LEU A 91 -15.96 -3.43 -5.72
N SER A 92 -17.21 -3.62 -5.26
CA SER A 92 -18.39 -3.45 -6.10
C SER A 92 -18.54 -1.99 -6.53
N GLY A 93 -18.20 -1.03 -5.66
CA GLY A 93 -18.14 0.39 -6.01
C GLY A 93 -17.03 0.69 -7.02
N TRP A 94 -15.88 0.05 -6.88
CA TRP A 94 -14.80 0.19 -7.87
C TRP A 94 -15.24 -0.28 -9.26
N SER A 95 -15.89 -1.47 -9.32
CA SER A 95 -16.45 -1.99 -10.57
C SER A 95 -17.49 -1.05 -11.16
N HIS A 96 -18.39 -0.51 -10.32
CA HIS A 96 -19.41 0.46 -10.74
C HIS A 96 -18.80 1.75 -11.29
N ARG A 97 -17.78 2.31 -10.65
CA ARG A 97 -17.06 3.52 -11.10
C ARG A 97 -16.31 3.26 -12.39
N ALA A 98 -15.58 2.14 -12.50
CA ALA A 98 -14.89 1.77 -13.73
C ALA A 98 -15.84 1.63 -14.92
N ALA A 99 -17.02 1.02 -14.73
CA ALA A 99 -18.06 0.90 -15.77
C ALA A 99 -18.59 2.25 -16.28
N ARG A 100 -18.48 3.30 -15.45
CA ARG A 100 -18.87 4.67 -15.78
C ARG A 100 -17.72 5.55 -16.27
N GLY A 101 -16.53 4.98 -16.42
CA GLY A 101 -15.36 5.71 -16.88
C GLY A 101 -14.70 6.60 -15.81
N SER A 102 -15.03 6.38 -14.52
CA SER A 102 -14.37 7.11 -13.41
C SER A 102 -13.02 6.47 -13.09
N ASP A 103 -11.94 7.23 -13.23
CA ASP A 103 -10.59 6.81 -12.86
C ASP A 103 -10.36 7.00 -11.36
N PHE A 104 -10.96 6.10 -10.57
CA PHE A 104 -10.82 6.11 -9.12
C PHE A 104 -9.39 5.86 -8.64
N VAL A 105 -8.53 5.27 -9.48
CA VAL A 105 -7.10 5.06 -9.17
C VAL A 105 -6.35 6.38 -9.24
N ALA A 106 -6.54 7.16 -10.31
CA ALA A 106 -5.94 8.48 -10.42
C ALA A 106 -6.45 9.44 -9.33
N GLU A 107 -7.76 9.42 -9.03
CA GLU A 107 -8.35 10.21 -7.96
C GLU A 107 -7.72 9.86 -6.59
N PHE A 108 -7.58 8.58 -6.29
CA PHE A 108 -6.93 8.10 -5.06
C PHE A 108 -5.48 8.55 -4.99
N ASN A 109 -4.70 8.35 -6.05
CA ASN A 109 -3.29 8.72 -6.09
C ASN A 109 -3.09 10.22 -5.90
N ASN A 110 -3.92 11.05 -6.54
CA ASN A 110 -3.87 12.51 -6.38
C ASN A 110 -4.17 12.93 -4.93
N ARG A 111 -5.15 12.29 -4.28
CA ARG A 111 -5.46 12.56 -2.86
C ARG A 111 -4.29 12.17 -1.96
N LEU A 112 -3.70 10.97 -2.17
CA LEU A 112 -2.56 10.52 -1.39
C LEU A 112 -1.34 11.43 -1.57
N SER A 113 -1.04 11.85 -2.81
CA SER A 113 0.08 12.77 -3.07
C SER A 113 -0.11 14.11 -2.35
N LYS A 114 -1.33 14.67 -2.30
CA LYS A 114 -1.62 15.89 -1.54
C LYS A 114 -1.40 15.72 -0.03
N VAL A 115 -1.75 14.55 0.52
CA VAL A 115 -1.43 14.24 1.93
C VAL A 115 0.08 14.19 2.13
N LEU A 116 0.83 13.55 1.23
CA LEU A 116 2.28 13.52 1.30
C LEU A 116 2.90 14.93 1.16
N ASP A 117 2.37 15.77 0.26
CA ASP A 117 2.78 17.17 0.12
C ASP A 117 2.61 17.93 1.44
N HIS A 118 1.45 17.75 2.07
CA HIS A 118 1.17 18.37 3.36
C HIS A 118 2.14 17.89 4.44
N LEU A 119 2.35 16.58 4.58
CA LEU A 119 3.22 16.01 5.60
C LEU A 119 4.69 16.42 5.43
N VAL A 120 5.19 16.44 4.18
CA VAL A 120 6.54 16.89 3.88
C VAL A 120 6.70 18.39 4.12
N LYS A 121 5.75 19.23 3.66
CA LYS A 121 5.76 20.68 3.88
C LYS A 121 5.73 21.04 5.36
N GLN A 122 5.04 20.27 6.20
CA GLN A 122 5.00 20.46 7.65
C GLN A 122 6.22 19.88 8.38
N GLY A 123 7.19 19.29 7.68
CA GLY A 123 8.35 18.65 8.28
C GLY A 123 7.99 17.41 9.10
N ILE A 124 6.84 16.79 8.84
CA ILE A 124 6.39 15.59 9.56
C ILE A 124 7.04 14.34 8.96
N SER A 125 7.03 14.22 7.64
CA SER A 125 7.57 13.08 6.89
C SER A 125 8.85 13.45 6.14
N ASP A 126 9.84 12.55 6.20
CA ASP A 126 11.05 12.63 5.39
C ASP A 126 10.73 12.14 3.96
N PRO A 127 10.83 13.00 2.91
CA PRO A 127 10.49 12.63 1.55
C PRO A 127 11.40 11.53 0.97
N GLU A 128 12.59 11.35 1.55
CA GLU A 128 13.52 10.30 1.11
C GLU A 128 13.27 8.95 1.80
N LYS A 129 12.39 8.92 2.83
CA LYS A 129 12.11 7.73 3.65
C LYS A 129 10.62 7.41 3.72
N ILE A 130 9.96 7.37 2.56
CA ILE A 130 8.54 6.97 2.44
C ILE A 130 8.45 5.59 1.80
N ALA A 131 7.81 4.65 2.51
CA ALA A 131 7.42 3.35 2.01
C ALA A 131 5.89 3.25 1.91
N ALA A 132 5.39 2.30 1.12
CA ALA A 132 3.98 1.94 1.10
C ALA A 132 3.80 0.44 1.36
N CYS A 133 2.71 0.07 2.01
CA CYS A 133 2.28 -1.32 2.08
C CYS A 133 0.75 -1.42 2.02
N GLY A 134 0.26 -2.61 1.69
CA GLY A 134 -1.19 -2.84 1.72
C GLY A 134 -1.57 -4.28 1.49
N THR A 135 -2.79 -4.62 1.96
CA THR A 135 -3.38 -5.96 1.82
C THR A 135 -4.39 -5.97 0.70
N SER A 136 -4.38 -7.02 -0.13
CA SER A 136 -5.42 -7.27 -1.12
C SER A 136 -5.66 -6.04 -2.01
N ARG A 137 -6.85 -5.44 -1.97
CA ARG A 137 -7.17 -4.16 -2.63
C ARG A 137 -6.28 -3.00 -2.20
N GLY A 138 -5.85 -2.97 -0.92
CA GLY A 138 -4.90 -1.98 -0.43
C GLY A 138 -3.51 -2.18 -1.01
N GLY A 139 -3.09 -3.44 -1.24
CA GLY A 139 -1.85 -3.77 -1.94
C GLY A 139 -1.86 -3.31 -3.40
N PHE A 140 -3.02 -3.45 -4.07
CA PHE A 140 -3.24 -2.92 -5.41
C PHE A 140 -3.00 -1.41 -5.47
N LEU A 141 -3.63 -0.65 -4.57
CA LEU A 141 -3.45 0.81 -4.53
C LEU A 141 -2.07 1.23 -4.03
N ALA A 142 -1.42 0.46 -3.15
CA ALA A 142 -0.04 0.74 -2.75
C ALA A 142 0.94 0.63 -3.93
N LEU A 143 0.76 -0.38 -4.80
CA LEU A 143 1.55 -0.53 -6.03
C LEU A 143 1.27 0.62 -7.01
N HIS A 144 0.02 1.03 -7.17
CA HIS A 144 -0.33 2.21 -7.98
C HIS A 144 0.23 3.51 -7.40
N ALA A 145 0.24 3.67 -6.08
CA ALA A 145 0.87 4.82 -5.43
C ALA A 145 2.39 4.87 -5.70
N ALA A 146 3.06 3.72 -5.67
CA ALA A 146 4.48 3.64 -6.01
C ALA A 146 4.75 3.95 -7.50
N ILE A 147 3.82 3.65 -8.41
CA ILE A 147 3.90 4.07 -9.82
C ILE A 147 3.76 5.59 -9.94
N HIS A 148 2.80 6.17 -9.22
CA HIS A 148 2.40 7.57 -9.37
C HIS A 148 3.34 8.56 -8.69
N ASP A 149 3.77 8.25 -7.45
CA ASP A 149 4.53 9.18 -6.61
C ASP A 149 5.98 8.69 -6.40
N PRO A 150 6.99 9.40 -6.91
CA PRO A 150 8.40 9.01 -6.80
C PRO A 150 8.93 9.08 -5.36
N ARG A 151 8.22 9.75 -4.45
CA ARG A 151 8.56 9.77 -3.02
C ARG A 151 8.31 8.42 -2.33
N VAL A 152 7.43 7.58 -2.87
CA VAL A 152 7.26 6.20 -2.40
C VAL A 152 8.47 5.40 -2.86
N LYS A 153 9.49 5.25 -2.03
CA LYS A 153 10.79 4.65 -2.39
C LYS A 153 10.73 3.14 -2.54
N CYS A 154 9.85 2.48 -1.79
CA CYS A 154 9.62 1.03 -1.87
C CYS A 154 8.19 0.68 -1.50
N VAL A 155 7.69 -0.46 -1.99
CA VAL A 155 6.31 -0.90 -1.78
C VAL A 155 6.23 -2.40 -1.47
N ALA A 156 5.44 -2.75 -0.43
CA ALA A 156 5.19 -4.13 -0.02
C ALA A 156 3.71 -4.49 -0.21
N GLY A 157 3.41 -5.48 -1.07
CA GLY A 157 2.08 -6.02 -1.30
C GLY A 157 1.87 -7.33 -0.52
N PHE A 158 0.86 -7.36 0.34
CA PHE A 158 0.44 -8.55 1.08
C PHE A 158 -0.80 -9.16 0.42
N ALA A 159 -0.65 -10.32 -0.21
CA ALA A 159 -1.67 -10.96 -1.04
C ALA A 159 -2.40 -9.92 -1.93
N PRO A 160 -1.66 -9.10 -2.71
CA PRO A 160 -2.26 -7.96 -3.41
C PRO A 160 -3.16 -8.43 -4.55
N VAL A 161 -4.25 -7.72 -4.79
CA VAL A 161 -4.90 -7.77 -6.09
C VAL A 161 -3.91 -7.24 -7.12
N THR A 162 -3.69 -7.96 -8.20
CA THR A 162 -2.82 -7.53 -9.31
C THR A 162 -3.59 -7.40 -10.61
N ASP A 163 -4.76 -8.07 -10.67
CA ASP A 163 -5.71 -8.01 -11.77
C ASP A 163 -7.13 -7.92 -11.20
N LEU A 164 -7.82 -6.82 -11.49
CA LEU A 164 -9.19 -6.61 -11.01
C LEU A 164 -10.19 -7.56 -11.71
N SER A 165 -9.91 -7.97 -12.93
CA SER A 165 -10.83 -8.79 -13.75
C SER A 165 -11.09 -10.18 -13.16
N VAL A 166 -10.19 -10.69 -12.30
CA VAL A 166 -10.34 -12.01 -11.66
C VAL A 166 -11.31 -11.98 -10.47
N LEU A 167 -11.64 -10.79 -10.00
CA LEU A 167 -12.51 -10.62 -8.85
C LEU A 167 -13.99 -10.81 -9.25
N SER A 168 -14.76 -11.46 -8.37
CA SER A 168 -16.19 -11.69 -8.59
C SER A 168 -16.99 -10.41 -8.82
N GLU A 169 -16.58 -9.30 -8.21
CA GLU A 169 -17.20 -7.99 -8.34
C GLU A 169 -17.01 -7.36 -9.73
N PHE A 170 -16.04 -7.85 -10.49
CA PHE A 170 -15.71 -7.35 -11.82
C PHE A 170 -16.17 -8.27 -12.97
N LYS A 171 -16.98 -9.31 -12.68
CA LYS A 171 -17.45 -10.27 -13.72
C LYS A 171 -18.09 -9.60 -14.93
N SER A 172 -18.84 -8.51 -14.73
CA SER A 172 -19.52 -7.79 -15.82
C SER A 172 -18.70 -6.63 -16.41
N THR A 173 -17.63 -6.22 -15.74
CA THR A 173 -16.85 -5.02 -16.10
C THR A 173 -15.37 -5.31 -16.35
N GLY A 174 -14.91 -6.54 -16.11
CA GLY A 174 -13.51 -6.92 -16.25
C GLY A 174 -12.92 -6.68 -17.66
N GLU A 175 -13.76 -6.68 -18.67
CA GLU A 175 -13.38 -6.42 -20.07
C GLU A 175 -13.40 -4.93 -20.45
N CYS A 176 -13.83 -4.02 -19.57
CA CYS A 176 -13.82 -2.60 -19.90
C CYS A 176 -12.38 -2.07 -19.98
N GLN A 177 -12.16 -1.08 -20.85
CA GLN A 177 -10.84 -0.52 -21.13
C GLN A 177 -10.14 -0.03 -19.85
N LEU A 178 -10.86 0.68 -19.00
CA LEU A 178 -10.31 1.27 -17.79
C LEU A 178 -9.83 0.20 -16.78
N VAL A 179 -10.57 -0.92 -16.64
CA VAL A 179 -10.13 -2.04 -15.80
C VAL A 179 -8.84 -2.67 -16.34
N ARG A 180 -8.73 -2.81 -17.67
CA ARG A 180 -7.49 -3.30 -18.29
C ARG A 180 -6.32 -2.34 -18.06
N GLU A 181 -6.55 -1.03 -18.11
CA GLU A 181 -5.53 -0.01 -17.84
C GLU A 181 -5.07 -0.02 -16.37
N PHE A 182 -5.96 -0.38 -15.46
CA PHE A 182 -5.64 -0.52 -14.03
C PHE A 182 -4.85 -1.79 -13.71
N ASN A 183 -4.96 -2.85 -14.51
CA ASN A 183 -4.26 -4.10 -14.23
C ASN A 183 -2.75 -3.89 -14.15
N LEU A 184 -2.17 -4.31 -13.03
CA LEU A 184 -0.77 -4.03 -12.71
C LEU A 184 0.21 -4.68 -13.70
N ILE A 185 -0.20 -5.79 -14.35
CA ILE A 185 0.62 -6.41 -15.41
C ILE A 185 0.82 -5.45 -16.59
N ASN A 186 -0.18 -4.66 -16.94
CA ASN A 186 -0.12 -3.65 -17.99
C ASN A 186 0.67 -2.40 -17.56
N ARG A 187 0.92 -2.26 -16.26
CA ARG A 187 1.70 -1.20 -15.62
C ARG A 187 3.11 -1.66 -15.19
N ALA A 188 3.48 -2.89 -15.52
CA ALA A 188 4.76 -3.48 -15.12
C ALA A 188 5.97 -2.65 -15.58
N LYS A 189 5.86 -1.95 -16.72
CA LYS A 189 6.88 -1.02 -17.22
C LYS A 189 7.10 0.15 -16.24
N ASP A 190 6.04 0.65 -15.61
CA ASP A 190 6.10 1.76 -14.66
C ASP A 190 6.67 1.33 -13.28
N LEU A 191 6.63 0.02 -13.00
CA LEU A 191 7.28 -0.60 -11.84
C LEU A 191 8.72 -1.05 -12.12
N ALA A 192 9.18 -0.97 -13.37
CA ALA A 192 10.54 -1.37 -13.74
C ALA A 192 11.58 -0.52 -12.99
N GLY A 193 12.54 -1.19 -12.33
CA GLY A 193 13.55 -0.52 -11.50
C GLY A 193 13.06 -0.05 -10.13
N ARG A 194 11.73 -0.08 -9.86
CA ARG A 194 11.15 0.23 -8.54
C ARG A 194 11.41 -0.91 -7.56
N LYS A 195 11.53 -0.58 -6.28
CA LYS A 195 11.69 -1.55 -5.19
C LYS A 195 10.33 -2.10 -4.81
N VAL A 196 10.04 -3.32 -5.24
CA VAL A 196 8.74 -3.99 -5.07
C VAL A 196 8.93 -5.29 -4.32
N TRP A 197 8.15 -5.52 -3.27
CA TRP A 197 8.09 -6.75 -2.52
C TRP A 197 6.65 -7.27 -2.49
N ILE A 198 6.46 -8.53 -2.80
CA ILE A 198 5.13 -9.18 -2.82
C ILE A 198 5.22 -10.48 -2.06
N VAL A 199 4.25 -10.73 -1.17
CA VAL A 199 4.01 -12.04 -0.57
C VAL A 199 2.60 -12.49 -0.86
N ILE A 200 2.43 -13.76 -1.18
CA ILE A 200 1.12 -14.36 -1.45
C ILE A 200 1.12 -15.83 -1.01
N GLY A 201 -0.04 -16.33 -0.58
CA GLY A 201 -0.24 -17.75 -0.30
C GLY A 201 -0.26 -18.58 -1.58
N ASP A 202 0.26 -19.82 -1.50
CA ASP A 202 0.27 -20.78 -2.61
C ASP A 202 -1.13 -21.24 -3.04
N GLN A 203 -2.14 -21.07 -2.17
CA GLN A 203 -3.53 -21.47 -2.39
C GLN A 203 -4.50 -20.28 -2.44
N ASP A 204 -4.02 -19.08 -2.74
CA ASP A 204 -4.88 -17.91 -2.86
C ASP A 204 -5.67 -17.94 -4.17
N LYS A 205 -6.92 -18.40 -4.08
CA LYS A 205 -7.86 -18.47 -5.20
C LYS A 205 -8.65 -17.17 -5.39
N ARG A 206 -8.59 -16.24 -4.44
CA ARG A 206 -9.36 -14.99 -4.49
C ARG A 206 -8.73 -13.97 -5.44
N VAL A 207 -7.43 -13.75 -5.30
CA VAL A 207 -6.66 -12.82 -6.14
C VAL A 207 -5.74 -13.54 -7.13
N GLY A 208 -5.55 -14.83 -6.95
CA GLY A 208 -4.79 -15.72 -7.83
C GLY A 208 -3.27 -15.60 -7.63
N THR A 209 -2.66 -16.65 -7.07
CA THR A 209 -1.21 -16.72 -6.89
C THR A 209 -0.47 -16.52 -8.22
N ASP A 210 -0.98 -17.13 -9.30
CA ASP A 210 -0.37 -17.04 -10.63
C ASP A 210 -0.33 -15.61 -11.17
N HIS A 211 -1.31 -14.75 -10.86
CA HIS A 211 -1.32 -13.35 -11.28
C HIS A 211 -0.19 -12.54 -10.60
N ALA A 212 0.11 -12.82 -9.33
CA ALA A 212 1.25 -12.20 -8.64
C ALA A 212 2.58 -12.67 -9.26
N VAL A 213 2.68 -13.96 -9.59
CA VAL A 213 3.86 -14.53 -10.29
C VAL A 213 4.05 -13.87 -11.66
N GLN A 214 2.98 -13.75 -12.45
CA GLN A 214 3.03 -13.10 -13.75
C GLN A 214 3.46 -11.65 -13.66
N LEU A 215 2.93 -10.87 -12.70
CA LEU A 215 3.33 -9.50 -12.46
C LEU A 215 4.83 -9.38 -12.14
N ALA A 216 5.34 -10.18 -11.20
CA ALA A 216 6.75 -10.15 -10.82
C ALA A 216 7.69 -10.48 -12.00
N ARG A 217 7.30 -11.47 -12.82
CA ARG A 217 8.04 -11.83 -14.06
C ARG A 217 8.02 -10.70 -15.07
N GLU A 218 6.87 -10.03 -15.25
CA GLU A 218 6.73 -8.94 -16.18
C GLU A 218 7.54 -7.71 -15.76
N ILE A 219 7.51 -7.33 -14.46
CA ILE A 219 8.37 -6.25 -13.92
C ILE A 219 9.85 -6.55 -14.21
N SER A 220 10.27 -7.80 -13.97
CA SER A 220 11.66 -8.21 -14.24
C SER A 220 12.00 -8.16 -15.73
N ARG A 221 11.05 -8.51 -16.60
CA ARG A 221 11.21 -8.45 -18.07
C ARG A 221 11.36 -7.00 -18.54
N GLU A 222 10.46 -6.12 -18.08
CA GLU A 222 10.49 -4.70 -18.43
C GLU A 222 11.74 -4.00 -17.88
N SER A 223 12.19 -4.35 -16.66
CA SER A 223 13.46 -3.82 -16.11
C SER A 223 14.62 -4.17 -17.03
N ARG A 224 14.72 -5.41 -17.51
CA ARG A 224 15.79 -5.82 -18.45
C ARG A 224 15.72 -5.06 -19.78
N LYS A 225 14.52 -4.89 -20.35
CA LYS A 225 14.31 -4.11 -21.60
C LYS A 225 14.79 -2.67 -21.45
N LEU A 226 14.50 -2.06 -20.30
CA LEU A 226 14.88 -0.69 -19.99
C LEU A 226 16.33 -0.56 -19.45
N LYS A 227 17.06 -1.66 -19.33
CA LYS A 227 18.42 -1.71 -18.75
C LYS A 227 18.47 -1.17 -17.31
N LEU A 228 17.40 -1.37 -16.56
CA LEU A 228 17.28 -1.03 -15.15
C LEU A 228 17.52 -2.29 -14.29
N PRO A 229 17.99 -2.14 -13.04
CA PRO A 229 18.09 -3.27 -12.13
C PRO A 229 16.69 -3.82 -11.83
N SER A 230 16.52 -5.14 -11.88
CA SER A 230 15.29 -5.79 -11.40
C SER A 230 15.32 -5.79 -9.88
N ARG A 231 14.36 -5.08 -9.26
CA ARG A 231 14.25 -4.93 -7.80
C ARG A 231 12.90 -5.44 -7.29
N VAL A 232 12.36 -6.47 -7.93
CA VAL A 232 11.15 -7.15 -7.50
C VAL A 232 11.50 -8.41 -6.73
N THR A 233 10.93 -8.54 -5.53
CA THR A 233 10.97 -9.75 -4.69
C THR A 233 9.57 -10.32 -4.64
N LEU A 234 9.40 -11.60 -4.94
CA LEU A 234 8.16 -12.32 -4.78
C LEU A 234 8.39 -13.53 -3.89
N LEU A 235 7.55 -13.67 -2.87
CA LEU A 235 7.49 -14.82 -1.99
C LEU A 235 6.12 -15.51 -2.16
N VAL A 236 6.13 -16.75 -2.59
CA VAL A 236 4.98 -17.64 -2.57
C VAL A 236 5.17 -18.59 -1.40
N LEU A 237 4.32 -18.49 -0.39
CA LEU A 237 4.45 -19.23 0.86
C LEU A 237 3.26 -20.17 1.06
N PRO A 238 3.44 -21.31 1.73
CA PRO A 238 2.33 -22.18 2.09
C PRO A 238 1.29 -21.43 2.93
N GLU A 239 0.03 -21.37 2.45
CA GLU A 239 -1.07 -20.71 3.15
C GLU A 239 -2.39 -21.46 2.90
N PRO A 240 -2.68 -22.49 3.70
CA PRO A 240 -3.86 -23.34 3.51
C PRO A 240 -5.19 -22.61 3.76
N ARG A 241 -5.16 -21.45 4.43
CA ARG A 241 -6.36 -20.63 4.69
C ARG A 241 -6.84 -19.85 3.45
N GLY A 242 -6.09 -19.90 2.34
CA GLY A 242 -6.43 -19.23 1.08
C GLY A 242 -6.05 -17.76 1.07
N HIS A 243 -7.03 -16.84 0.84
CA HIS A 243 -6.76 -15.41 0.76
C HIS A 243 -6.49 -14.79 2.14
N THR A 244 -5.32 -15.06 2.66
CA THR A 244 -4.82 -14.61 3.95
C THR A 244 -3.33 -14.28 3.82
N ILE A 245 -2.83 -13.44 4.72
CA ILE A 245 -1.39 -13.13 4.77
C ILE A 245 -0.65 -14.29 5.42
N PRO A 246 0.35 -14.86 4.74
CA PRO A 246 1.18 -15.92 5.33
C PRO A 246 1.87 -15.47 6.62
N ASP A 247 1.98 -16.39 7.58
CA ASP A 247 2.57 -16.11 8.88
C ASP A 247 4.04 -15.67 8.74
N GLY A 248 4.44 -14.64 9.49
CA GLY A 248 5.79 -14.07 9.47
C GLY A 248 6.08 -13.11 8.32
N ALA A 249 5.15 -12.94 7.37
CA ALA A 249 5.31 -12.01 6.24
C ALA A 249 5.51 -10.55 6.68
N ASP A 250 4.91 -10.16 7.81
CA ASP A 250 5.06 -8.84 8.41
C ASP A 250 6.51 -8.53 8.82
N ARG A 251 7.21 -9.53 9.39
CA ARG A 251 8.63 -9.41 9.77
C ARG A 251 9.51 -9.33 8.53
N MET A 252 9.28 -10.22 7.56
CA MET A 252 10.04 -10.25 6.31
C MET A 252 9.94 -8.90 5.59
N ALA A 253 8.73 -8.32 5.49
CA ALA A 253 8.53 -7.01 4.90
C ALA A 253 9.17 -5.88 5.73
N THR A 254 9.14 -5.98 7.07
CA THR A 254 9.83 -5.01 7.95
C THR A 254 11.33 -4.98 7.66
N ASP A 255 11.97 -6.15 7.66
CA ASP A 255 13.40 -6.26 7.45
C ASP A 255 13.78 -5.78 6.05
N TRP A 256 12.98 -6.12 5.03
CA TRP A 256 13.18 -5.64 3.68
C TRP A 256 13.03 -4.11 3.57
N ILE A 257 11.98 -3.50 4.14
CA ILE A 257 11.81 -2.03 4.11
C ILE A 257 13.00 -1.32 4.79
N LEU A 258 13.48 -1.86 5.93
CA LEU A 258 14.63 -1.30 6.62
C LEU A 258 15.93 -1.38 5.81
N GLN A 259 16.11 -2.45 5.02
CA GLN A 259 17.25 -2.56 4.11
C GLN A 259 17.17 -1.55 2.96
N GLU A 260 15.95 -1.23 2.51
CA GLU A 260 15.75 -0.38 1.33
C GLU A 260 15.76 1.13 1.63
N ILE A 261 15.25 1.55 2.81
CA ILE A 261 15.09 2.96 3.20
C ILE A 261 15.36 3.21 4.70
N GLY A 262 15.96 2.24 5.40
CA GLY A 262 16.33 2.41 6.80
C GLY A 262 17.40 3.49 7.00
N PRO A 263 17.71 3.83 8.24
CA PRO A 263 18.84 4.69 8.54
C PRO A 263 20.13 4.03 8.00
N ASP A 264 21.01 4.84 7.43
CA ASP A 264 22.33 4.39 7.01
C ASP A 264 23.01 3.67 8.19
N GLN A 265 23.46 2.42 7.94
CA GLN A 265 24.13 1.57 8.94
C GLN A 265 25.51 2.12 9.25
#